data_b486de55aecadd28d7c1524902a76d7e
#
_entry.id   b486de55aecadd28d7c1524902a76d7e
#
_cell.length_a   1.000
_cell.length_b   1.000
_cell.length_c   1.000
_cell.angle_alpha   90.00
_cell.angle_beta   90.00
_cell.angle_gamma   90.00
#
_symmetry.space_group_name_H-M   'P 1'
#
loop_
_entity.id
_entity.type
_entity.pdbx_description
1 polymer ?
#
loop_
_entity_poly.entity_id
_entity_poly.type
_entity_poly.pdbx_seq_one_letter_code
_entity_poly.pdbx_strand_id
1 'polypeptide(L)'
;MKGFILLALAVFAALQTVESVCNQCRTMKWVSCEGNEPTCTCKITLGDNDRPSINCDKLVSKCFLMKAEMYRRRMGQDVRQSIGGKPHEDAIMDNDGIYDPDCEVDGKFRAKQCNNTEECWCVNSAGVRRSDKGDKNINCSKLVETFMIRLELTHKELDSNNKVTVQALENSVKDLLQTRYQVDRALVKQVQYDPDGRYIVIDIEKEKGERLTNLGNMAYYMEKDLKVSPLFTNQTKVQLNGGSQKLDLNKIVVYYVDEERPTITMQHLTGGIIAVIVVVVLVVVLGLLALFFVNRKRQQRYSKTQQRELSNM
;
A
#
# COMPACT_ATOMS: atom_id res chain seq x y z
N MET A 1 21.10 15.30 -68.51
CA MET A 1 21.70 14.46 -67.41
C MET A 1 21.59 15.13 -66.02
N LYS A 2 21.68 16.45 -65.89
CA LYS A 2 21.55 17.12 -64.57
C LYS A 2 20.16 17.00 -63.90
N GLY A 3 19.07 16.93 -64.70
CA GLY A 3 17.70 16.76 -64.14
C GLY A 3 17.38 15.41 -63.57
N PHE A 4 17.95 14.33 -64.13
CA PHE A 4 17.76 12.97 -63.66
C PHE A 4 18.49 12.70 -62.33
N ILE A 5 19.63 13.32 -62.09
CA ILE A 5 20.40 13.21 -60.85
C ILE A 5 19.66 13.87 -59.70
N LEU A 6 19.02 15.04 -59.92
CA LEU A 6 18.23 15.73 -58.91
C LEU A 6 16.95 14.96 -58.56
N LEU A 7 16.30 14.31 -59.51
CA LEU A 7 15.13 13.44 -59.22
C LEU A 7 15.51 12.18 -58.46
N ALA A 8 16.64 11.57 -58.76
CA ALA A 8 17.15 10.41 -58.02
C ALA A 8 17.55 10.76 -56.59
N LEU A 9 18.17 11.93 -56.37
CA LEU A 9 18.47 12.41 -55.00
C LEU A 9 17.22 12.76 -54.20
N ALA A 10 16.17 13.31 -54.82
CA ALA A 10 14.90 13.60 -54.16
C ALA A 10 14.14 12.32 -53.82
N VAL A 11 14.20 11.27 -54.64
CA VAL A 11 13.58 9.96 -54.33
C VAL A 11 14.36 9.22 -53.24
N PHE A 12 15.69 9.34 -53.19
CA PHE A 12 16.49 8.79 -52.08
C PHE A 12 16.25 9.50 -50.75
N ALA A 13 16.01 10.81 -50.76
CA ALA A 13 15.66 11.56 -49.55
C ALA A 13 14.24 11.23 -49.03
N ALA A 14 13.32 10.79 -49.90
CA ALA A 14 11.97 10.39 -49.50
C ALA A 14 11.89 8.95 -48.96
N LEU A 15 12.97 8.16 -49.04
CA LEU A 15 13.07 6.81 -48.50
C LEU A 15 13.79 6.72 -47.15
N GLN A 16 14.08 7.85 -46.53
CA GLN A 16 14.42 7.85 -45.12
C GLN A 16 13.12 7.54 -44.35
N THR A 17 12.87 6.24 -44.13
CA THR A 17 11.92 5.79 -43.13
C THR A 17 12.36 6.43 -41.83
N VAL A 18 11.60 7.41 -41.36
CA VAL A 18 11.75 7.91 -40.00
C VAL A 18 11.45 6.73 -39.10
N GLU A 19 12.51 6.02 -38.70
CA GLU A 19 12.38 5.02 -37.63
C GLU A 19 11.86 5.76 -36.40
N SER A 20 10.57 5.59 -36.14
CA SER A 20 9.97 6.16 -34.94
C SER A 20 10.50 5.41 -33.74
N VAL A 21 11.33 6.09 -32.97
CA VAL A 21 11.82 5.58 -31.67
C VAL A 21 10.62 5.26 -30.77
N CYS A 22 10.66 4.11 -30.13
CA CYS A 22 9.60 3.69 -29.21
C CYS A 22 9.34 4.72 -28.13
N ASN A 23 8.20 5.40 -28.21
CA ASN A 23 7.78 6.43 -27.27
C ASN A 23 6.71 5.94 -26.27
N GLN A 24 6.38 4.63 -26.29
CA GLN A 24 5.16 4.13 -25.67
C GLN A 24 5.30 3.50 -24.30
N CYS A 25 6.41 3.63 -23.59
CA CYS A 25 6.48 3.22 -22.17
C CYS A 25 5.70 4.20 -21.29
N ARG A 26 4.38 4.21 -21.44
CA ARG A 26 3.50 5.20 -20.81
C ARG A 26 3.15 4.89 -19.36
N THR A 27 3.33 3.66 -18.95
CA THR A 27 2.77 3.18 -17.67
C THR A 27 3.67 3.43 -16.47
N MET A 28 4.95 3.78 -16.68
CA MET A 28 5.86 3.95 -15.55
C MET A 28 7.12 4.74 -15.90
N LYS A 29 7.50 5.70 -15.05
CA LYS A 29 8.67 6.59 -15.24
C LYS A 29 10.02 5.88 -15.27
N TRP A 30 10.15 4.70 -14.63
CA TRP A 30 11.42 3.97 -14.51
C TRP A 30 11.59 2.86 -15.53
N VAL A 31 10.68 2.80 -16.49
CA VAL A 31 10.74 1.84 -17.60
C VAL A 31 11.48 2.48 -18.78
N SER A 32 12.40 1.74 -19.38
CA SER A 32 13.08 2.11 -20.62
C SER A 32 12.42 1.42 -21.82
N CYS A 33 12.25 2.16 -22.91
CA CYS A 33 11.80 1.63 -24.17
C CYS A 33 13.00 1.38 -25.09
N GLU A 34 13.09 0.24 -25.70
CA GLU A 34 14.12 -0.16 -26.64
C GLU A 34 13.48 -0.67 -27.95
N GLY A 35 14.12 -0.40 -29.09
CA GLY A 35 13.66 -0.82 -30.41
C GLY A 35 12.91 0.28 -31.16
N ASN A 36 12.33 -0.09 -32.29
CA ASN A 36 11.58 0.77 -33.21
C ASN A 36 10.14 0.25 -33.32
N GLU A 37 9.18 1.14 -33.52
CA GLU A 37 7.80 0.71 -33.77
C GLU A 37 7.71 -0.17 -35.01
N PRO A 38 6.93 -1.25 -35.00
CA PRO A 38 5.98 -1.68 -33.97
C PRO A 38 6.54 -2.66 -32.93
N THR A 39 7.83 -2.96 -32.89
CA THR A 39 8.47 -3.99 -32.05
C THR A 39 9.09 -3.42 -30.78
N CYS A 40 8.39 -2.51 -30.11
CA CYS A 40 8.86 -1.91 -28.87
C CYS A 40 8.98 -2.93 -27.74
N THR A 41 10.12 -2.92 -27.05
CA THR A 41 10.35 -3.71 -25.84
C THR A 41 10.51 -2.79 -24.65
N CYS A 42 9.73 -3.02 -23.61
CA CYS A 42 9.83 -2.29 -22.35
C CYS A 42 10.62 -3.10 -21.34
N LYS A 43 11.56 -2.46 -20.66
CA LYS A 43 12.40 -3.07 -19.61
C LYS A 43 12.42 -2.23 -18.36
N ILE A 44 12.44 -2.88 -17.21
CA ILE A 44 12.64 -2.24 -15.91
C ILE A 44 13.97 -2.71 -15.30
N THR A 45 14.76 -1.77 -14.75
CA THR A 45 16.05 -2.10 -14.14
C THR A 45 15.85 -2.44 -12.67
N LEU A 46 16.16 -3.68 -12.30
CA LEU A 46 16.05 -4.22 -10.94
C LEU A 46 17.42 -4.42 -10.27
N GLY A 47 18.50 -4.43 -11.05
CA GLY A 47 19.87 -4.64 -10.62
C GLY A 47 20.85 -4.33 -11.75
N ASP A 48 22.16 -4.46 -11.52
CA ASP A 48 23.21 -4.14 -12.50
C ASP A 48 23.05 -4.94 -13.80
N ASN A 49 22.72 -6.22 -13.68
CA ASN A 49 22.50 -7.13 -14.82
C ASN A 49 21.06 -7.68 -14.87
N ASP A 50 20.16 -7.16 -14.07
CA ASP A 50 18.76 -7.63 -13.95
C ASP A 50 17.82 -6.59 -14.55
N ARG A 51 17.44 -6.81 -15.84
CA ARG A 51 16.56 -5.92 -16.61
C ARG A 51 15.50 -6.72 -17.35
N PRO A 52 14.52 -7.28 -16.63
CA PRO A 52 13.47 -8.07 -17.26
C PRO A 52 12.63 -7.24 -18.23
N SER A 53 12.19 -7.91 -19.31
CA SER A 53 11.20 -7.36 -20.23
C SER A 53 9.82 -7.40 -19.59
N ILE A 54 9.07 -6.33 -19.78
CA ILE A 54 7.71 -6.16 -19.26
C ILE A 54 6.76 -5.77 -20.40
N ASN A 55 5.47 -5.95 -20.17
CA ASN A 55 4.46 -5.48 -21.11
C ASN A 55 4.33 -3.95 -21.01
N CYS A 56 4.51 -3.26 -22.14
CA CYS A 56 4.47 -1.79 -22.21
C CYS A 56 3.08 -1.19 -21.89
N ASP A 57 2.00 -1.95 -22.12
CA ASP A 57 0.62 -1.48 -22.01
C ASP A 57 0.01 -1.78 -20.64
N LYS A 58 0.64 -2.67 -19.85
CA LYS A 58 0.15 -3.06 -18.53
C LYS A 58 0.89 -2.35 -17.42
N LEU A 59 0.23 -2.23 -16.26
CA LEU A 59 0.87 -1.75 -15.05
C LEU A 59 2.04 -2.69 -14.67
N VAL A 60 3.18 -2.10 -14.36
CA VAL A 60 4.32 -2.84 -13.81
C VAL A 60 3.95 -3.39 -12.43
N SER A 61 4.32 -4.62 -12.14
CA SER A 61 3.99 -5.25 -10.88
C SER A 61 4.60 -4.52 -9.67
N LYS A 62 3.89 -4.52 -8.55
CA LYS A 62 4.36 -3.91 -7.29
C LYS A 62 5.71 -4.45 -6.86
N CYS A 63 5.95 -5.77 -7.00
CA CYS A 63 7.22 -6.39 -6.63
C CYS A 63 8.39 -5.80 -7.42
N PHE A 64 8.27 -5.70 -8.74
CA PHE A 64 9.30 -5.08 -9.58
C PHE A 64 9.51 -3.60 -9.26
N LEU A 65 8.43 -2.85 -8.99
CA LEU A 65 8.53 -1.45 -8.62
C LEU A 65 9.28 -1.25 -7.30
N MET A 66 8.99 -2.07 -6.30
CA MET A 66 9.69 -2.03 -5.02
C MET A 66 11.17 -2.38 -5.19
N LYS A 67 11.48 -3.41 -5.98
CA LYS A 67 12.85 -3.83 -6.26
C LYS A 67 13.63 -2.75 -7.03
N ALA A 68 13.02 -2.16 -8.06
CA ALA A 68 13.59 -1.03 -8.79
C ALA A 68 13.83 0.20 -7.88
N GLU A 69 12.90 0.50 -6.99
CA GLU A 69 13.05 1.59 -6.01
C GLU A 69 14.26 1.33 -5.10
N MET A 70 14.44 0.10 -4.62
CA MET A 70 15.59 -0.26 -3.78
C MET A 70 16.91 -0.18 -4.54
N TYR A 71 16.94 -0.65 -5.80
CA TYR A 71 18.12 -0.53 -6.65
C TYR A 71 18.50 0.95 -6.90
N ARG A 72 17.53 1.79 -7.28
CA ARG A 72 17.74 3.23 -7.51
C ARG A 72 18.26 3.94 -6.27
N ARG A 73 17.78 3.59 -5.08
CA ARG A 73 18.30 4.12 -3.80
C ARG A 73 19.74 3.74 -3.56
N ARG A 74 20.11 2.49 -3.82
CA ARG A 74 21.51 2.04 -3.70
C ARG A 74 22.44 2.81 -4.63
N MET A 75 21.94 3.18 -5.82
CA MET A 75 22.67 3.97 -6.81
C MET A 75 22.64 5.49 -6.53
N GLY A 76 22.10 5.93 -5.40
CA GLY A 76 22.00 7.35 -5.04
C GLY A 76 21.06 8.16 -5.94
N GLN A 77 20.19 7.50 -6.72
CA GLN A 77 19.23 8.17 -7.58
C GLN A 77 18.00 8.58 -6.78
N ASP A 78 17.43 9.74 -7.12
CA ASP A 78 16.21 10.21 -6.48
C ASP A 78 15.04 9.30 -6.85
N VAL A 79 14.43 8.69 -5.84
CA VAL A 79 13.29 7.77 -5.98
C VAL A 79 12.01 8.34 -5.44
N ARG A 80 12.07 9.35 -4.58
CA ARG A 80 10.91 9.99 -3.98
C ARG A 80 11.16 11.48 -3.76
N GLN A 81 10.38 12.30 -4.40
CA GLN A 81 10.10 13.64 -3.88
C GLN A 81 8.94 13.51 -2.89
N SER A 82 9.25 13.15 -1.67
CA SER A 82 8.28 13.19 -0.59
C SER A 82 8.13 14.63 -0.12
N ILE A 83 6.95 15.20 -0.25
CA ILE A 83 6.60 16.50 0.33
C ILE A 83 6.39 16.37 1.86
N GLY A 84 6.42 15.16 2.41
CA GLY A 84 6.35 14.87 3.82
C GLY A 84 7.54 14.04 4.26
N GLY A 85 8.32 14.54 5.19
CA GLY A 85 9.35 13.78 5.90
C GLY A 85 8.77 13.17 7.19
N LYS A 86 9.55 12.31 7.83
CA LYS A 86 9.30 11.87 9.19
C LYS A 86 9.19 13.10 10.09
N PRO A 87 8.03 13.37 10.70
CA PRO A 87 7.80 14.62 11.45
C PRO A 87 8.64 14.68 12.72
N HIS A 88 9.08 13.54 13.23
CA HIS A 88 9.91 13.39 14.42
C HIS A 88 10.72 12.09 14.32
N GLU A 89 11.88 12.01 14.97
CA GLU A 89 12.75 10.81 14.96
C GLU A 89 12.02 9.57 15.49
N ASP A 90 11.10 9.74 16.44
CA ASP A 90 10.31 8.68 17.06
C ASP A 90 9.02 8.34 16.32
N ALA A 91 8.71 9.00 15.19
CA ALA A 91 7.51 8.69 14.43
C ALA A 91 7.59 7.30 13.82
N ILE A 92 6.70 6.42 14.25
CA ILE A 92 6.54 5.07 13.71
C ILE A 92 5.81 5.20 12.38
N MET A 93 6.49 4.87 11.28
CA MET A 93 5.84 4.63 10.00
C MET A 93 5.30 3.21 9.99
N ASP A 94 4.20 3.00 9.24
CA ASP A 94 3.69 1.67 8.94
C ASP A 94 4.84 0.81 8.39
N ASN A 95 5.26 -0.16 9.18
CA ASN A 95 6.58 -0.79 9.09
C ASN A 95 6.70 -1.90 8.07
N ASP A 96 5.71 -2.14 7.23
CA ASP A 96 5.89 -3.00 6.06
C ASP A 96 6.72 -2.28 5.00
N GLY A 97 7.50 -1.34 5.55
CA GLY A 97 8.39 -0.44 4.91
C GLY A 97 9.29 -1.11 3.89
N ILE A 98 9.86 -0.36 3.11
CA ILE A 98 10.77 -0.52 2.00
C ILE A 98 11.85 -1.57 2.33
N TYR A 99 11.65 -2.77 1.83
CA TYR A 99 12.64 -3.84 1.79
C TYR A 99 12.89 -4.22 0.33
N ASP A 100 13.99 -4.93 0.05
CA ASP A 100 14.32 -5.46 -1.27
C ASP A 100 13.55 -6.78 -1.48
N PRO A 101 12.44 -6.81 -2.22
CA PRO A 101 11.60 -7.98 -2.30
C PRO A 101 12.18 -9.05 -3.22
N ASP A 102 11.89 -10.31 -2.89
CA ASP A 102 12.08 -11.44 -3.78
C ASP A 102 10.86 -11.59 -4.70
N CYS A 103 11.12 -11.44 -6.02
CA CYS A 103 10.10 -11.53 -7.05
C CYS A 103 10.28 -12.80 -7.89
N GLU A 104 9.15 -13.34 -8.38
CA GLU A 104 9.13 -14.31 -9.46
C GLU A 104 9.41 -13.61 -10.80
N VAL A 105 9.71 -14.40 -11.82
CA VAL A 105 10.03 -13.89 -13.17
C VAL A 105 8.88 -13.11 -13.83
N ASP A 106 7.65 -13.38 -13.42
CA ASP A 106 6.44 -12.68 -13.88
C ASP A 106 6.10 -11.43 -13.02
N GLY A 107 6.94 -11.09 -12.04
CA GLY A 107 6.77 -9.94 -11.16
C GLY A 107 5.86 -10.16 -9.96
N LYS A 108 5.41 -11.38 -9.70
CA LYS A 108 4.71 -11.71 -8.45
C LYS A 108 5.69 -11.75 -7.29
N PHE A 109 5.19 -11.55 -6.07
CA PHE A 109 5.98 -11.79 -4.87
C PHE A 109 6.20 -13.28 -4.67
N ARG A 110 7.40 -13.68 -4.25
CA ARG A 110 7.58 -14.97 -3.62
C ARG A 110 6.86 -14.99 -2.28
N ALA A 111 6.23 -16.11 -1.95
CA ALA A 111 5.47 -16.22 -0.70
C ALA A 111 6.29 -15.92 0.55
N LYS A 112 7.58 -16.26 0.53
CA LYS A 112 8.56 -15.98 1.58
C LYS A 112 9.41 -14.79 1.20
N GLN A 113 9.52 -13.85 2.11
CA GLN A 113 10.35 -12.64 2.01
C GLN A 113 11.31 -12.58 3.18
N CYS A 114 12.51 -12.03 2.96
CA CYS A 114 13.53 -11.85 3.99
C CYS A 114 14.16 -10.44 3.87
N ASN A 115 14.65 -9.89 4.97
CA ASN A 115 15.23 -8.54 5.01
C ASN A 115 16.76 -8.51 4.82
N ASN A 116 17.32 -9.45 4.04
CA ASN A 116 18.77 -9.65 3.87
C ASN A 116 19.51 -10.06 5.16
N THR A 117 18.78 -10.48 6.19
CA THR A 117 19.29 -11.06 7.43
C THR A 117 18.69 -12.46 7.64
N GLU A 118 18.78 -12.98 8.85
CA GLU A 118 18.12 -14.24 9.22
C GLU A 118 16.58 -14.08 9.39
N GLU A 119 16.04 -12.85 9.34
CA GLU A 119 14.64 -12.60 9.59
C GLU A 119 13.82 -12.68 8.30
N CYS A 120 12.83 -13.59 8.29
CA CYS A 120 11.95 -13.85 7.17
C CYS A 120 10.48 -13.86 7.60
N TRP A 121 9.58 -13.65 6.64
CA TRP A 121 8.13 -13.65 6.85
C TRP A 121 7.39 -14.10 5.60
N CYS A 122 6.10 -14.45 5.75
CA CYS A 122 5.22 -14.75 4.62
C CYS A 122 4.42 -13.51 4.21
N VAL A 123 4.23 -13.35 2.90
CA VAL A 123 3.41 -12.28 2.31
C VAL A 123 2.26 -12.84 1.48
N ASN A 124 1.27 -11.98 1.20
CA ASN A 124 0.20 -12.25 0.24
C ASN A 124 0.58 -11.76 -1.18
N SER A 125 -0.33 -11.92 -2.14
CA SER A 125 -0.12 -11.49 -3.53
C SER A 125 0.08 -9.97 -3.69
N ALA A 126 -0.36 -9.17 -2.72
CA ALA A 126 -0.10 -7.74 -2.65
C ALA A 126 1.24 -7.39 -1.97
N GLY A 127 2.03 -8.38 -1.54
CA GLY A 127 3.30 -8.17 -0.84
C GLY A 127 3.14 -7.70 0.62
N VAL A 128 1.94 -7.82 1.18
CA VAL A 128 1.65 -7.45 2.57
C VAL A 128 1.94 -8.64 3.49
N ARG A 129 2.63 -8.36 4.57
CA ARG A 129 3.00 -9.39 5.55
C ARG A 129 1.77 -10.00 6.20
N ARG A 130 1.71 -11.32 6.23
CA ARG A 130 0.61 -12.11 6.77
C ARG A 130 0.99 -13.12 7.85
N SER A 131 2.27 -13.21 8.20
CA SER A 131 2.78 -14.05 9.30
C SER A 131 3.60 -13.24 10.28
N ASP A 132 3.86 -13.80 11.45
CA ASP A 132 4.94 -13.30 12.28
C ASP A 132 6.28 -13.41 11.54
N LYS A 133 7.25 -12.63 11.96
CA LYS A 133 8.63 -12.76 11.51
C LYS A 133 9.27 -13.96 12.20
N GLY A 134 10.02 -14.72 11.45
CA GLY A 134 10.73 -15.91 11.89
C GLY A 134 12.13 -15.97 11.30
N ASP A 135 12.79 -17.11 11.43
CA ASP A 135 14.08 -17.39 10.83
C ASP A 135 13.95 -17.84 9.36
N LYS A 136 15.07 -18.19 8.74
CA LYS A 136 15.11 -18.71 7.37
C LYS A 136 14.32 -20.01 7.14
N ASN A 137 13.94 -20.72 8.21
CA ASN A 137 13.19 -21.97 8.12
C ASN A 137 11.68 -21.77 8.12
N ILE A 138 11.20 -20.52 8.24
CA ILE A 138 9.77 -20.21 8.17
C ILE A 138 9.16 -20.83 6.90
N ASN A 139 8.06 -21.57 7.07
CA ASN A 139 7.37 -22.22 5.97
C ASN A 139 6.25 -21.35 5.43
N CYS A 140 6.45 -20.85 4.21
CA CYS A 140 5.46 -20.12 3.43
C CYS A 140 5.07 -21.00 2.24
N SER A 141 4.18 -21.97 2.46
CA SER A 141 3.87 -23.04 1.50
C SER A 141 3.35 -22.55 0.15
N LYS A 142 2.64 -21.42 0.14
CA LYS A 142 2.09 -20.83 -1.08
C LYS A 142 1.90 -19.32 -0.92
N LEU A 143 1.86 -18.62 -2.05
CA LEU A 143 1.44 -17.23 -2.12
C LEU A 143 -0.09 -17.18 -1.99
N VAL A 144 -0.59 -16.56 -0.92
CA VAL A 144 -2.03 -16.40 -0.70
C VAL A 144 -2.53 -15.17 -1.45
N GLU A 145 -3.63 -15.33 -2.15
CA GLU A 145 -4.20 -14.27 -2.98
C GLU A 145 -5.03 -13.29 -2.16
N THR A 146 -4.86 -12.00 -2.46
CA THR A 146 -5.74 -10.92 -1.98
C THR A 146 -6.92 -10.82 -2.93
N PHE A 147 -8.13 -11.05 -2.46
CA PHE A 147 -9.34 -11.01 -3.28
C PHE A 147 -10.15 -9.73 -3.12
N MET A 148 -9.96 -9.00 -2.03
CA MET A 148 -10.67 -7.74 -1.76
C MET A 148 -9.69 -6.69 -1.22
N ILE A 149 -9.93 -5.44 -1.62
CA ILE A 149 -9.26 -4.26 -1.07
C ILE A 149 -10.32 -3.25 -0.66
N ARG A 150 -10.14 -2.66 0.53
CA ARG A 150 -10.85 -1.46 0.94
C ARG A 150 -9.91 -0.27 0.89
N LEU A 151 -10.32 0.76 0.18
CA LEU A 151 -9.65 2.04 0.15
C LEU A 151 -10.41 3.03 1.03
N GLU A 152 -9.72 3.68 1.93
CA GLU A 152 -10.23 4.77 2.74
C GLU A 152 -9.52 6.05 2.34
N LEU A 153 -10.27 6.98 1.77
CA LEU A 153 -9.76 8.23 1.23
C LEU A 153 -10.34 9.41 2.01
N THR A 154 -9.53 10.45 2.18
CA THR A 154 -10.05 11.75 2.62
C THR A 154 -9.75 12.81 1.57
N HIS A 155 -10.57 13.84 1.49
CA HIS A 155 -10.37 14.96 0.60
C HIS A 155 -10.29 16.28 1.36
N LYS A 156 -9.78 17.30 0.68
CA LYS A 156 -9.72 18.66 1.23
C LYS A 156 -11.13 19.23 1.42
N GLU A 157 -11.22 20.25 2.23
CA GLU A 157 -12.46 21.00 2.44
C GLU A 157 -13.04 21.52 1.11
N LEU A 158 -14.35 21.49 1.02
CA LEU A 158 -15.11 21.93 -0.15
C LEU A 158 -15.75 23.28 0.13
N ASP A 159 -15.94 24.07 -0.91
CA ASP A 159 -16.71 25.31 -0.80
C ASP A 159 -18.15 25.00 -0.38
N SER A 160 -18.69 25.80 0.53
CA SER A 160 -19.96 25.57 1.25
C SER A 160 -21.21 25.38 0.38
N ASN A 161 -21.13 25.73 -0.90
CA ASN A 161 -22.26 25.65 -1.86
C ASN A 161 -22.25 24.38 -2.71
N ASN A 162 -21.28 23.48 -2.55
CA ASN A 162 -21.07 22.33 -3.43
C ASN A 162 -21.45 21.03 -2.73
N LYS A 163 -22.40 20.31 -3.32
CA LYS A 163 -22.83 19.00 -2.82
C LYS A 163 -22.16 17.88 -3.62
N VAL A 164 -21.58 16.92 -2.90
CA VAL A 164 -21.11 15.67 -3.47
C VAL A 164 -22.29 14.69 -3.56
N THR A 165 -22.49 14.11 -4.74
CA THR A 165 -23.47 13.04 -4.92
C THR A 165 -22.74 11.69 -4.97
N VAL A 166 -23.23 10.72 -4.20
CA VAL A 166 -22.61 9.38 -4.14
C VAL A 166 -22.57 8.74 -5.52
N GLN A 167 -23.61 8.92 -6.34
CA GLN A 167 -23.65 8.37 -7.70
C GLN A 167 -22.56 8.95 -8.62
N ALA A 168 -22.33 10.26 -8.57
CA ALA A 168 -21.28 10.88 -9.37
C ALA A 168 -19.89 10.44 -8.88
N LEU A 169 -19.72 10.33 -7.57
CA LEU A 169 -18.50 9.84 -6.95
C LEU A 169 -18.21 8.39 -7.35
N GLU A 170 -19.22 7.51 -7.29
CA GLU A 170 -19.08 6.10 -7.68
C GLU A 170 -18.67 5.98 -9.15
N ASN A 171 -19.32 6.72 -10.06
CA ASN A 171 -18.96 6.71 -11.47
C ASN A 171 -17.52 7.21 -11.66
N SER A 172 -17.13 8.27 -10.97
CA SER A 172 -15.77 8.82 -11.04
C SER A 172 -14.72 7.82 -10.53
N VAL A 173 -15.01 7.11 -9.45
CA VAL A 173 -14.14 6.03 -8.93
C VAL A 173 -14.02 4.92 -9.96
N LYS A 174 -15.12 4.44 -10.51
CA LYS A 174 -15.12 3.38 -11.52
C LYS A 174 -14.33 3.78 -12.78
N ASP A 175 -14.51 5.01 -13.25
CA ASP A 175 -13.77 5.55 -14.39
C ASP A 175 -12.27 5.67 -14.08
N LEU A 176 -11.91 6.19 -12.92
CA LEU A 176 -10.53 6.31 -12.48
C LEU A 176 -9.83 4.94 -12.43
N LEU A 177 -10.47 3.95 -11.82
CA LEU A 177 -9.92 2.61 -11.69
C LEU A 177 -9.71 1.95 -13.05
N GLN A 178 -10.66 2.09 -13.96
CA GLN A 178 -10.56 1.51 -15.30
C GLN A 178 -9.51 2.22 -16.16
N THR A 179 -9.56 3.55 -16.23
CA THR A 179 -8.74 4.31 -17.19
C THR A 179 -7.31 4.50 -16.73
N ARG A 180 -7.10 4.67 -15.43
CA ARG A 180 -5.76 4.93 -14.87
C ARG A 180 -5.10 3.67 -14.34
N TYR A 181 -5.84 2.82 -13.62
CA TYR A 181 -5.26 1.66 -12.93
C TYR A 181 -5.62 0.32 -13.59
N GLN A 182 -6.27 0.32 -14.74
CA GLN A 182 -6.57 -0.88 -15.55
C GLN A 182 -7.36 -1.96 -14.77
N VAL A 183 -8.23 -1.53 -13.87
CA VAL A 183 -9.09 -2.41 -13.07
C VAL A 183 -10.52 -2.32 -13.58
N ASP A 184 -11.18 -3.46 -13.79
CA ASP A 184 -12.56 -3.52 -14.28
C ASP A 184 -13.52 -2.79 -13.31
N ARG A 185 -14.38 -1.95 -13.87
CA ARG A 185 -15.43 -1.21 -13.14
C ARG A 185 -16.36 -2.12 -12.33
N ALA A 186 -16.59 -3.34 -12.81
CA ALA A 186 -17.46 -4.32 -12.15
C ALA A 186 -16.91 -4.81 -10.79
N LEU A 187 -15.61 -4.65 -10.56
CA LEU A 187 -14.98 -5.02 -9.30
C LEU A 187 -15.26 -4.02 -8.16
N VAL A 188 -15.69 -2.79 -8.48
CA VAL A 188 -16.14 -1.82 -7.46
C VAL A 188 -17.50 -2.25 -6.94
N LYS A 189 -17.54 -2.78 -5.73
CA LYS A 189 -18.77 -3.31 -5.11
C LYS A 189 -19.54 -2.23 -4.36
N GLN A 190 -18.83 -1.34 -3.68
CA GLN A 190 -19.46 -0.31 -2.87
C GLN A 190 -18.62 0.96 -2.83
N VAL A 191 -19.29 2.11 -2.86
CA VAL A 191 -18.71 3.43 -2.57
C VAL A 191 -19.59 4.10 -1.52
N GLN A 192 -19.00 4.48 -0.40
CA GLN A 192 -19.67 5.20 0.68
C GLN A 192 -19.01 6.57 0.83
N TYR A 193 -19.79 7.57 1.22
CA TYR A 193 -19.33 8.92 1.44
C TYR A 193 -19.91 9.49 2.72
N ASP A 194 -19.02 9.95 3.60
CA ASP A 194 -19.35 10.74 4.78
C ASP A 194 -18.93 12.22 4.54
N PRO A 195 -19.91 13.13 4.36
CA PRO A 195 -19.62 14.53 4.12
C PRO A 195 -18.97 15.24 5.31
N ASP A 196 -19.34 14.88 6.54
CA ASP A 196 -18.85 15.52 7.76
C ASP A 196 -17.38 15.17 8.01
N GLY A 197 -17.03 13.90 7.86
CA GLY A 197 -15.66 13.40 7.94
C GLY A 197 -14.85 13.65 6.67
N ARG A 198 -15.47 14.09 5.58
CA ARG A 198 -14.84 14.19 4.24
C ARG A 198 -14.18 12.88 3.83
N TYR A 199 -14.89 11.79 4.07
CA TYR A 199 -14.37 10.44 4.05
C TYR A 199 -15.07 9.60 2.99
N ILE A 200 -14.27 8.90 2.20
CA ILE A 200 -14.74 8.05 1.12
C ILE A 200 -14.23 6.64 1.37
N VAL A 201 -15.13 5.66 1.40
CA VAL A 201 -14.78 4.24 1.51
C VAL A 201 -15.14 3.54 0.22
N ILE A 202 -14.20 2.80 -0.34
CA ILE A 202 -14.36 2.09 -1.60
C ILE A 202 -13.99 0.62 -1.39
N ASP A 203 -14.92 -0.28 -1.66
CA ASP A 203 -14.70 -1.72 -1.65
C ASP A 203 -14.54 -2.23 -3.08
N ILE A 204 -13.41 -2.88 -3.33
CA ILE A 204 -13.03 -3.47 -4.62
C ILE A 204 -12.79 -4.95 -4.40
N GLU A 205 -13.59 -5.79 -5.05
CA GLU A 205 -13.58 -7.23 -4.82
C GLU A 205 -13.64 -8.00 -6.13
N LYS A 206 -12.79 -9.02 -6.25
CA LYS A 206 -12.79 -10.02 -7.31
C LYS A 206 -13.23 -11.37 -6.77
N GLU A 207 -13.62 -12.28 -7.64
CA GLU A 207 -13.98 -13.64 -7.24
C GLU A 207 -12.77 -14.38 -6.64
N LYS A 208 -13.02 -15.15 -5.58
CA LYS A 208 -11.99 -16.04 -5.01
C LYS A 208 -11.56 -17.06 -6.06
N GLY A 209 -10.25 -17.24 -6.18
CA GLY A 209 -9.68 -18.08 -7.23
C GLY A 209 -9.30 -17.33 -8.52
N GLU A 210 -9.75 -16.11 -8.73
CA GLU A 210 -9.33 -15.27 -9.84
C GLU A 210 -7.86 -14.83 -9.65
N ARG A 211 -7.01 -15.03 -10.68
CA ARG A 211 -5.55 -14.79 -10.63
C ARG A 211 -5.02 -13.81 -11.67
N LEU A 212 -5.89 -13.29 -12.55
CA LEU A 212 -5.50 -12.38 -13.63
C LEU A 212 -5.41 -10.94 -13.16
N THR A 213 -6.30 -10.53 -12.25
CA THR A 213 -6.34 -9.17 -11.71
C THR A 213 -5.54 -9.08 -10.42
N ASN A 214 -4.51 -8.27 -10.41
CA ASN A 214 -3.74 -7.99 -9.21
C ASN A 214 -4.19 -6.68 -8.56
N LEU A 215 -5.07 -6.77 -7.57
CA LEU A 215 -5.57 -5.60 -6.83
C LEU A 215 -4.46 -4.89 -6.04
N GLY A 216 -3.43 -5.61 -5.61
CA GLY A 216 -2.28 -5.04 -4.91
C GLY A 216 -1.48 -4.07 -5.76
N ASN A 217 -1.35 -4.33 -7.07
CA ASN A 217 -0.71 -3.41 -8.00
C ASN A 217 -1.48 -2.08 -8.08
N MET A 218 -2.80 -2.15 -8.30
CA MET A 218 -3.67 -0.98 -8.35
C MET A 218 -3.56 -0.13 -7.08
N ALA A 219 -3.69 -0.76 -5.93
CA ALA A 219 -3.60 -0.08 -4.63
C ALA A 219 -2.24 0.61 -4.45
N TYR A 220 -1.15 -0.04 -4.84
CA TYR A 220 0.20 0.53 -4.76
C TYR A 220 0.35 1.78 -5.63
N TYR A 221 -0.11 1.74 -6.89
CA TYR A 221 -0.07 2.91 -7.77
C TYR A 221 -0.90 4.07 -7.20
N MET A 222 -2.11 3.79 -6.72
CA MET A 222 -2.97 4.81 -6.14
C MET A 222 -2.39 5.41 -4.86
N GLU A 223 -1.78 4.58 -4.03
CA GLU A 223 -1.08 5.03 -2.83
C GLU A 223 0.10 5.96 -3.16
N LYS A 224 0.92 5.60 -4.15
CA LYS A 224 2.01 6.46 -4.63
C LYS A 224 1.50 7.76 -5.25
N ASP A 225 0.43 7.71 -6.03
CA ASP A 225 -0.19 8.89 -6.62
C ASP A 225 -0.66 9.92 -5.58
N LEU A 226 -1.11 9.45 -4.43
CA LEU A 226 -1.65 10.31 -3.37
C LEU A 226 -0.61 10.71 -2.31
N LYS A 227 0.30 9.81 -1.95
CA LYS A 227 1.26 10.04 -0.85
C LYS A 227 2.58 10.66 -1.30
N VAL A 228 3.00 10.41 -2.55
CA VAL A 228 4.35 10.78 -3.00
C VAL A 228 4.28 11.59 -4.30
N SER A 229 4.35 10.89 -5.41
CA SER A 229 4.21 11.45 -6.75
C SER A 229 3.78 10.35 -7.72
N PRO A 230 3.03 10.70 -8.77
CA PRO A 230 2.60 9.73 -9.76
C PRO A 230 3.77 8.95 -10.35
N LEU A 231 3.63 7.63 -10.39
CA LEU A 231 4.59 6.74 -11.06
C LEU A 231 4.42 6.78 -12.57
N PHE A 232 3.25 7.15 -13.04
CA PHE A 232 2.94 7.25 -14.46
C PHE A 232 3.69 8.39 -15.15
N THR A 233 4.06 8.16 -16.39
CA THR A 233 4.62 9.19 -17.25
C THR A 233 3.52 10.18 -17.68
N ASN A 234 3.78 11.47 -17.56
CA ASN A 234 2.89 12.55 -18.05
C ASN A 234 1.46 12.57 -17.46
N GLN A 235 1.25 12.02 -16.25
CA GLN A 235 -0.07 12.05 -15.62
C GLN A 235 -0.15 13.07 -14.48
N THR A 236 -1.31 13.72 -14.41
CA THR A 236 -1.65 14.69 -13.39
C THR A 236 -2.02 14.03 -12.06
N LYS A 237 -2.09 14.85 -11.01
CA LYS A 237 -2.60 14.44 -9.69
C LYS A 237 -4.00 13.82 -9.81
N VAL A 238 -4.24 12.78 -9.01
CA VAL A 238 -5.53 12.10 -8.94
C VAL A 238 -6.57 13.01 -8.29
N GLN A 239 -7.71 13.14 -8.95
CA GLN A 239 -8.88 13.84 -8.46
C GLN A 239 -10.12 12.99 -8.74
N LEU A 240 -11.09 13.02 -7.85
CA LEU A 240 -12.40 12.40 -8.05
C LEU A 240 -13.43 13.49 -8.38
N ASN A 241 -14.44 13.13 -9.17
CA ASN A 241 -15.54 14.02 -9.49
C ASN A 241 -16.72 13.73 -8.53
N GLY A 242 -17.07 14.71 -7.71
CA GLY A 242 -18.20 14.64 -6.80
C GLY A 242 -19.55 15.09 -7.39
N GLY A 243 -19.57 15.42 -8.67
CA GLY A 243 -20.73 15.97 -9.37
C GLY A 243 -20.53 17.44 -9.74
N SER A 244 -20.74 18.37 -8.84
CA SER A 244 -20.54 19.80 -9.09
C SER A 244 -19.10 20.26 -9.06
N GLN A 245 -18.22 19.50 -8.40
CA GLN A 245 -16.81 19.83 -8.27
C GLN A 245 -15.89 18.62 -8.20
N LYS A 246 -14.60 18.87 -8.38
CA LYS A 246 -13.53 17.89 -8.22
C LYS A 246 -13.07 17.83 -6.77
N LEU A 247 -12.83 16.63 -6.29
CA LEU A 247 -12.35 16.33 -4.93
C LEU A 247 -10.84 16.17 -4.98
N ASP A 248 -10.12 17.02 -4.28
CA ASP A 248 -8.69 16.91 -4.06
C ASP A 248 -8.42 15.93 -2.92
N LEU A 249 -7.96 14.72 -3.26
CA LEU A 249 -7.60 13.70 -2.29
C LEU A 249 -6.30 14.08 -1.56
N ASN A 250 -6.26 13.86 -0.25
CA ASN A 250 -5.11 14.21 0.58
C ASN A 250 -4.57 13.05 1.42
N LYS A 251 -5.36 12.00 1.65
CA LYS A 251 -4.95 10.83 2.44
C LYS A 251 -5.56 9.56 1.85
N ILE A 252 -4.81 8.46 1.96
CA ILE A 252 -5.25 7.11 1.61
C ILE A 252 -4.77 6.12 2.67
N VAL A 253 -5.67 5.22 3.06
CA VAL A 253 -5.37 3.99 3.80
C VAL A 253 -5.89 2.82 2.99
N VAL A 254 -5.13 1.75 2.93
CA VAL A 254 -5.48 0.55 2.15
C VAL A 254 -5.52 -0.65 3.08
N TYR A 255 -6.65 -1.36 3.07
CA TYR A 255 -6.81 -2.63 3.76
C TYR A 255 -6.88 -3.76 2.73
N TYR A 256 -6.22 -4.85 3.03
CA TYR A 256 -6.15 -6.03 2.18
C TYR A 256 -6.85 -7.20 2.85
N VAL A 257 -7.70 -7.90 2.10
CA VAL A 257 -8.40 -9.10 2.58
C VAL A 257 -7.97 -10.28 1.70
N ASP A 258 -7.38 -11.26 2.34
CA ASP A 258 -6.85 -12.46 1.69
C ASP A 258 -7.89 -13.59 1.65
N GLU A 259 -7.75 -14.50 0.70
CA GLU A 259 -8.56 -15.72 0.62
C GLU A 259 -8.46 -16.60 1.87
N GLU A 260 -7.31 -16.55 2.53
CA GLU A 260 -7.03 -17.26 3.78
C GLU A 260 -6.67 -16.27 4.90
N ARG A 261 -7.06 -16.57 6.11
CA ARG A 261 -6.75 -15.73 7.27
C ARG A 261 -5.23 -15.61 7.47
N PRO A 262 -4.72 -14.43 7.86
CA PRO A 262 -3.33 -14.28 8.23
C PRO A 262 -3.00 -15.12 9.47
N THR A 263 -1.75 -15.58 9.54
CA THR A 263 -1.22 -16.37 10.64
C THR A 263 -0.39 -15.55 11.63
N ILE A 264 -0.73 -14.26 11.75
CA ILE A 264 -0.10 -13.37 12.74
C ILE A 264 -0.59 -13.78 14.12
N THR A 265 0.36 -14.14 14.97
CA THR A 265 0.09 -14.50 16.37
C THR A 265 0.68 -13.41 17.27
N MET A 266 0.15 -13.28 18.49
CA MET A 266 0.74 -12.38 19.49
C MET A 266 1.98 -12.98 20.19
N GLN A 267 2.55 -14.04 19.67
CA GLN A 267 3.65 -14.78 20.34
C GLN A 267 4.97 -13.99 20.45
N HIS A 268 5.13 -12.94 19.64
CA HIS A 268 6.26 -12.03 19.74
C HIS A 268 5.93 -10.69 20.40
N LEU A 269 5.10 -10.72 21.45
CA LEU A 269 5.09 -9.60 22.38
C LEU A 269 6.52 -9.44 22.93
N THR A 270 7.18 -8.35 22.56
CA THR A 270 8.53 -8.08 23.06
C THR A 270 8.53 -8.21 24.58
N GLY A 271 9.60 -8.77 25.15
CA GLY A 271 9.72 -8.96 26.60
C GLY A 271 9.36 -7.71 27.41
N GLY A 272 9.54 -6.51 26.86
CA GLY A 272 9.11 -5.23 27.42
C GLY A 272 7.59 -5.10 27.56
N ILE A 273 6.79 -5.52 26.58
CA ILE A 273 5.33 -5.47 26.66
C ILE A 273 4.83 -6.48 27.71
N ILE A 274 5.41 -7.67 27.75
CA ILE A 274 5.09 -8.68 28.77
C ILE A 274 5.40 -8.13 30.16
N ALA A 275 6.56 -7.49 30.34
CA ALA A 275 6.94 -6.87 31.63
C ALA A 275 5.94 -5.79 32.05
N VAL A 276 5.51 -4.92 31.14
CA VAL A 276 4.50 -3.88 31.42
C VAL A 276 3.17 -4.49 31.85
N ILE A 277 2.68 -5.51 31.14
CA ILE A 277 1.44 -6.21 31.49
C ILE A 277 1.54 -6.82 32.89
N VAL A 278 2.65 -7.50 33.20
CA VAL A 278 2.90 -8.11 34.51
C VAL A 278 2.91 -7.06 35.61
N VAL A 279 3.60 -5.94 35.42
CA VAL A 279 3.65 -4.83 36.39
C VAL A 279 2.26 -4.24 36.64
N VAL A 280 1.47 -3.99 35.60
CA VAL A 280 0.10 -3.45 35.73
C VAL A 280 -0.78 -4.42 36.54
N VAL A 281 -0.74 -5.72 36.21
CA VAL A 281 -1.51 -6.73 36.94
C VAL A 281 -1.09 -6.79 38.40
N LEU A 282 0.20 -6.76 38.70
CA LEU A 282 0.70 -6.75 40.09
C LEU A 282 0.23 -5.51 40.87
N VAL A 283 0.28 -4.32 40.27
CA VAL A 283 -0.20 -3.09 40.90
C VAL A 283 -1.69 -3.17 41.24
N VAL A 284 -2.51 -3.68 40.29
CA VAL A 284 -3.96 -3.86 40.55
C VAL A 284 -4.20 -4.85 41.68
N VAL A 285 -3.53 -6.01 41.66
CA VAL A 285 -3.69 -7.03 42.72
C VAL A 285 -3.26 -6.50 44.09
N LEU A 286 -2.09 -5.83 44.17
CA LEU A 286 -1.63 -5.22 45.42
C LEU A 286 -2.57 -4.12 45.92
N GLY A 287 -3.12 -3.30 45.01
CA GLY A 287 -4.12 -2.29 45.35
C GLY A 287 -5.40 -2.88 45.95
N LEU A 288 -5.92 -3.96 45.34
CA LEU A 288 -7.08 -4.69 45.83
C LEU A 288 -6.81 -5.33 47.20
N LEU A 289 -5.64 -5.93 47.39
CA LEU A 289 -5.24 -6.50 48.68
C LEU A 289 -5.14 -5.40 49.77
N ALA A 290 -4.53 -4.28 49.45
CA ALA A 290 -4.44 -3.13 50.37
C ALA A 290 -5.84 -2.63 50.78
N LEU A 291 -6.75 -2.48 49.82
CA LEU A 291 -8.15 -2.08 50.12
C LEU A 291 -8.85 -3.12 50.98
N PHE A 292 -8.66 -4.41 50.71
CA PHE A 292 -9.21 -5.50 51.53
C PHE A 292 -8.71 -5.42 52.96
N PHE A 293 -7.41 -5.26 53.19
CA PHE A 293 -6.86 -5.14 54.54
C PHE A 293 -7.30 -3.89 55.29
N VAL A 294 -7.38 -2.74 54.59
CA VAL A 294 -7.90 -1.50 55.16
C VAL A 294 -9.38 -1.67 55.60
N ASN A 295 -10.19 -2.27 54.72
CA ASN A 295 -11.60 -2.52 55.01
C ASN A 295 -11.79 -3.49 56.17
N ARG A 296 -10.98 -4.56 56.25
CA ARG A 296 -10.98 -5.50 57.37
C ARG A 296 -10.57 -4.84 58.69
N LYS A 297 -9.54 -3.98 58.67
CA LYS A 297 -9.15 -3.19 59.87
C LYS A 297 -10.23 -2.21 60.30
N ARG A 298 -10.95 -1.58 59.37
CA ARG A 298 -12.09 -0.67 59.68
C ARG A 298 -13.22 -1.45 60.36
N GLN A 299 -13.61 -2.61 59.82
CA GLN A 299 -14.66 -3.45 60.45
C GLN A 299 -14.29 -3.89 61.85
N GLN A 300 -13.05 -4.29 62.10
CA GLN A 300 -12.58 -4.68 63.45
C GLN A 300 -12.59 -3.50 64.44
N ARG A 301 -12.36 -2.25 63.98
CA ARG A 301 -12.48 -1.07 64.82
C ARG A 301 -13.94 -0.77 65.17
N TYR A 302 -14.85 -0.89 64.21
CA TYR A 302 -16.28 -0.70 64.44
C TYR A 302 -16.81 -1.72 65.45
N SER A 303 -16.50 -2.99 65.37
CA SER A 303 -16.93 -4.03 66.30
C SER A 303 -16.39 -3.80 67.72
N LYS A 304 -15.13 -3.38 67.84
CA LYS A 304 -14.55 -3.04 69.17
C LYS A 304 -15.18 -1.80 69.83
N THR A 305 -15.61 -0.83 69.03
CA THR A 305 -16.30 0.37 69.55
C THR A 305 -17.69 0.01 70.07
N GLN A 306 -18.45 -0.81 69.28
CA GLN A 306 -19.78 -1.29 69.79
C GLN A 306 -19.70 -2.15 71.04
N GLN A 307 -18.68 -3.03 71.15
CA GLN A 307 -18.48 -3.82 72.35
C GLN A 307 -18.17 -2.94 73.59
N ARG A 308 -17.44 -1.83 73.48
CA ARG A 308 -17.17 -0.91 74.56
C ARG A 308 -18.41 -0.13 74.97
N GLU A 309 -19.26 0.28 74.05
CA GLU A 309 -20.52 0.95 74.37
C GLU A 309 -21.49 0.03 75.15
N LEU A 310 -21.56 -1.26 74.70
CA LEU A 310 -22.38 -2.27 75.36
C LEU A 310 -21.86 -2.64 76.79
N SER A 311 -20.57 -2.51 77.10
CA SER A 311 -19.98 -2.83 78.38
C SER A 311 -20.05 -1.64 79.39
N ASN A 312 -20.40 -0.45 78.90
CA ASN A 312 -20.57 0.76 79.72
C ASN A 312 -22.04 1.09 80.02
N MET A 313 -23.01 0.24 79.59
CA MET A 313 -24.40 0.25 79.97
C MET A 313 -24.64 -0.77 81.10
#